data_3f970fdaf66e5b97231556dfcb0e1694
#
_entry.id   3f970fdaf66e5b97231556dfcb0e1694
#
_cell.length_a   1.000
_cell.length_b   1.000
_cell.length_c   1.000
_cell.angle_alpha   90.00
_cell.angle_beta   90.00
_cell.angle_gamma   90.00
#
_symmetry.space_group_name_H-M   'P 1'
#
loop_
_entity.id
_entity.type
_entity.pdbx_description
1 polymer ?
#
loop_
_entity_poly.entity_id
_entity_poly.type
_entity_poly.pdbx_seq_one_letter_code
_entity_poly.pdbx_strand_id
1 'polypeptide(L)'
;MPPPRRTVDHTGIMAIRDLAQLLANLSVRQRPGRWCFVSGAAIPVGMIVAATVVEDEGTTAVITVDDAEDLGIEPGFVAAWLTLEVTSALDAIGLTAAVATALADAGISCNVLAGYHHDHLLVPEIRSAEAIAAIAALRAQATPSEGIGPNR
;
A
#
# COMPACT_ATOMS: atom_id res chain seq x y z
N MET A 1 5.36 -11.80 33.51
CA MET A 1 5.19 -11.51 32.09
C MET A 1 5.98 -10.25 31.79
N PRO A 2 7.02 -10.28 30.95
CA PRO A 2 7.79 -9.07 30.64
C PRO A 2 6.89 -8.10 29.86
N PRO A 3 7.04 -6.78 30.05
CA PRO A 3 6.28 -5.79 29.30
C PRO A 3 6.58 -5.91 27.82
N PRO A 4 5.61 -5.58 26.92
CA PRO A 4 5.83 -5.65 25.49
C PRO A 4 7.00 -4.74 25.11
N ARG A 5 7.95 -5.29 24.36
CA ARG A 5 9.08 -4.52 23.82
C ARG A 5 8.53 -3.44 22.89
N ARG A 6 8.76 -2.18 23.23
CA ARG A 6 8.45 -1.06 22.36
C ARG A 6 9.45 -1.07 21.20
N THR A 7 8.98 -1.37 20.00
CA THR A 7 9.80 -1.28 18.80
C THR A 7 9.71 0.16 18.31
N VAL A 8 10.82 0.87 18.34
CA VAL A 8 10.99 2.17 17.66
C VAL A 8 11.72 1.90 16.35
N ASP A 9 11.28 2.55 15.29
CA ASP A 9 12.05 2.55 14.06
C ASP A 9 13.33 3.38 14.19
N HIS A 10 14.17 3.38 13.16
CA HIS A 10 15.43 4.14 13.16
C HIS A 10 15.24 5.66 13.23
N THR A 11 14.01 6.16 13.08
CA THR A 11 13.64 7.59 13.19
C THR A 11 13.09 7.96 14.55
N GLY A 12 12.92 6.98 15.46
CA GLY A 12 12.36 7.19 16.80
C GLY A 12 10.84 7.29 16.83
N ILE A 13 10.15 7.03 15.70
CA ILE A 13 8.71 7.06 15.60
C ILE A 13 8.14 5.76 16.19
N MET A 14 7.15 5.88 17.07
CA MET A 14 6.46 4.72 17.64
C MET A 14 5.51 4.11 16.60
N ALA A 15 5.79 2.87 16.19
CA ALA A 15 4.93 2.13 15.28
C ALA A 15 3.64 1.70 15.99
N ILE A 16 2.51 1.92 15.33
CA ILE A 16 1.16 1.58 15.81
C ILE A 16 0.89 0.09 15.56
N ARG A 17 0.29 -0.60 16.54
CA ARG A 17 -0.11 -2.01 16.44
C ARG A 17 -1.62 -2.23 16.53
N ASP A 18 -2.32 -1.31 17.16
CA ASP A 18 -3.78 -1.40 17.33
C ASP A 18 -4.49 -1.09 16.01
N LEU A 19 -5.32 -2.02 15.53
CA LEU A 19 -6.00 -1.90 14.24
C LEU A 19 -6.93 -0.69 14.19
N ALA A 20 -7.67 -0.40 15.26
CA ALA A 20 -8.59 0.73 15.26
C ALA A 20 -7.82 2.07 15.15
N GLN A 21 -6.68 2.17 15.83
CA GLN A 21 -5.80 3.34 15.72
C GLN A 21 -5.15 3.43 14.32
N LEU A 22 -4.75 2.29 13.73
CA LEU A 22 -4.21 2.26 12.37
C LEU A 22 -5.23 2.77 11.38
N LEU A 23 -6.46 2.27 11.42
CA LEU A 23 -7.54 2.68 10.52
C LEU A 23 -7.95 4.13 10.74
N ALA A 24 -8.04 4.61 11.99
CA ALA A 24 -8.37 6.00 12.31
C ALA A 24 -7.34 7.01 11.78
N ASN A 25 -6.06 6.60 11.69
CA ASN A 25 -4.97 7.44 11.19
C ASN A 25 -4.59 7.14 9.73
N LEU A 26 -5.30 6.23 9.07
CA LEU A 26 -5.00 5.81 7.71
C LEU A 26 -5.25 6.95 6.72
N SER A 27 -4.24 7.26 5.93
CA SER A 27 -4.36 8.07 4.72
C SER A 27 -3.68 7.38 3.55
N VAL A 28 -4.03 7.79 2.35
CA VAL A 28 -3.51 7.21 1.11
C VAL A 28 -2.88 8.29 0.27
N ARG A 29 -1.66 8.06 -0.18
CA ARG A 29 -0.97 8.91 -1.15
C ARG A 29 -0.74 8.13 -2.44
N GLN A 30 -1.18 8.68 -3.55
CA GLN A 30 -0.84 8.13 -4.87
C GLN A 30 0.53 8.64 -5.29
N ARG A 31 1.45 7.72 -5.61
CA ARG A 31 2.73 8.05 -6.21
C ARG A 31 2.52 8.44 -7.68
N PRO A 32 3.13 9.53 -8.16
CA PRO A 32 3.04 9.92 -9.56
C PRO A 32 3.54 8.84 -10.51
N GLY A 33 2.96 8.80 -11.71
CA GLY A 33 3.33 7.85 -12.77
C GLY A 33 2.41 6.64 -12.84
N ARG A 34 2.56 5.91 -13.94
CA ARG A 34 1.94 4.61 -14.20
C ARG A 34 3.00 3.53 -14.00
N TRP A 35 2.63 2.46 -13.36
CA TRP A 35 3.56 1.42 -12.90
C TRP A 35 3.20 0.07 -13.50
N CYS A 36 4.19 -0.79 -13.67
CA CYS A 36 3.96 -2.16 -14.13
C CYS A 36 4.97 -3.12 -13.51
N PHE A 37 4.64 -4.40 -13.55
CA PHE A 37 5.53 -5.49 -13.17
C PHE A 37 6.22 -6.03 -14.41
N VAL A 38 7.51 -6.27 -14.29
CA VAL A 38 8.32 -6.99 -15.29
C VAL A 38 9.07 -8.11 -14.60
N SER A 39 9.31 -9.22 -15.28
CA SER A 39 10.04 -10.37 -14.74
C SER A 39 11.12 -10.80 -15.70
N GLY A 40 12.32 -11.14 -15.17
CA GLY A 40 13.44 -11.63 -15.94
C GLY A 40 14.04 -10.65 -16.95
N ALA A 41 13.59 -9.38 -16.94
CA ALA A 41 14.10 -8.35 -17.83
C ALA A 41 15.53 -7.93 -17.43
N ALA A 42 16.37 -7.67 -18.42
CA ALA A 42 17.66 -7.02 -18.19
C ALA A 42 17.41 -5.52 -17.95
N ILE A 43 17.44 -5.11 -16.69
CA ILE A 43 17.26 -3.72 -16.29
C ILE A 43 18.58 -2.96 -16.48
N PRO A 44 18.63 -1.91 -17.29
CA PRO A 44 19.83 -1.10 -17.48
C PRO A 44 20.33 -0.45 -16.19
N VAL A 45 21.65 -0.32 -16.07
CA VAL A 45 22.26 0.42 -14.96
C VAL A 45 21.78 1.88 -14.99
N GLY A 46 21.29 2.35 -13.86
CA GLY A 46 20.77 3.72 -13.73
C GLY A 46 19.26 3.87 -13.93
N MET A 47 18.57 2.83 -14.40
CA MET A 47 17.11 2.82 -14.41
C MET A 47 16.55 2.73 -13.00
N ILE A 48 15.50 3.51 -12.70
CA ILE A 48 14.86 3.51 -11.39
C ILE A 48 13.93 2.29 -11.27
N VAL A 49 14.31 1.35 -10.42
CA VAL A 49 13.44 0.24 -10.02
C VAL A 49 12.82 0.57 -8.68
N ALA A 50 11.50 0.62 -8.63
CA ALA A 50 10.77 1.02 -7.43
C ALA A 50 10.67 -0.10 -6.38
N ALA A 51 10.62 -1.35 -6.83
CA ALA A 51 10.65 -2.54 -5.97
C ALA A 51 11.19 -3.73 -6.75
N THR A 52 11.79 -4.69 -6.04
CA THR A 52 12.22 -5.98 -6.58
C THR A 52 11.84 -7.12 -5.66
N VAL A 53 11.48 -8.25 -6.27
CA VAL A 53 11.28 -9.52 -5.57
C VAL A 53 12.07 -10.60 -6.31
N VAL A 54 12.91 -11.32 -5.59
CA VAL A 54 13.65 -12.46 -6.15
C VAL A 54 12.79 -13.71 -6.00
N GLU A 55 12.47 -14.34 -7.14
CA GLU A 55 11.63 -15.52 -7.22
C GLU A 55 12.41 -16.64 -7.95
N ASP A 56 11.96 -17.88 -7.84
CA ASP A 56 12.65 -19.01 -8.50
C ASP A 56 12.61 -18.88 -10.04
N GLU A 57 11.54 -18.27 -10.57
CA GLU A 57 11.33 -18.04 -12.00
C GLU A 57 12.14 -16.85 -12.54
N GLY A 58 12.68 -16.01 -11.66
CA GLY A 58 13.43 -14.81 -12.00
C GLY A 58 13.12 -13.63 -11.11
N THR A 59 13.83 -12.54 -11.30
CA THR A 59 13.59 -11.32 -10.51
C THR A 59 12.40 -10.55 -11.08
N THR A 60 11.38 -10.35 -10.27
CA THR A 60 10.30 -9.39 -10.53
C THR A 60 10.78 -7.98 -10.19
N ALA A 61 10.53 -7.03 -11.05
CA ALA A 61 10.77 -5.62 -10.81
C ALA A 61 9.50 -4.80 -11.05
N VAL A 62 9.32 -3.74 -10.27
CA VAL A 62 8.28 -2.73 -10.51
C VAL A 62 8.96 -1.47 -11.03
N ILE A 63 8.62 -1.09 -12.25
CA ILE A 63 9.16 0.06 -12.97
C ILE A 63 8.00 0.91 -13.52
N THR A 64 8.31 2.08 -14.06
CA THR A 64 7.31 2.87 -14.76
C THR A 64 6.91 2.19 -16.08
N VAL A 65 5.71 2.49 -16.55
CA VAL A 65 5.26 2.02 -17.88
C VAL A 65 6.16 2.58 -18.97
N ASP A 66 6.58 3.84 -18.85
CA ASP A 66 7.44 4.49 -19.83
C ASP A 66 8.80 3.77 -19.93
N ASP A 67 9.39 3.40 -18.79
CA ASP A 67 10.63 2.58 -18.76
C ASP A 67 10.43 1.19 -19.37
N ALA A 68 9.26 0.56 -19.16
CA ALA A 68 8.97 -0.72 -19.77
C ALA A 68 8.83 -0.61 -21.30
N GLU A 69 8.17 0.43 -21.79
CA GLU A 69 8.05 0.73 -23.21
C GLU A 69 9.43 0.97 -23.85
N ASP A 70 10.32 1.70 -23.19
CA ASP A 70 11.71 1.92 -23.62
C ASP A 70 12.52 0.60 -23.70
N LEU A 71 12.19 -0.37 -22.88
CA LEU A 71 12.75 -1.72 -22.93
C LEU A 71 12.07 -2.63 -23.98
N GLY A 72 11.06 -2.14 -24.70
CA GLY A 72 10.28 -2.93 -25.64
C GLY A 72 9.36 -3.97 -24.97
N ILE A 73 8.99 -3.73 -23.70
CA ILE A 73 8.11 -4.60 -22.93
C ILE A 73 6.71 -3.98 -22.92
N GLU A 74 5.72 -4.73 -23.42
CA GLU A 74 4.32 -4.33 -23.32
C GLU A 74 3.78 -4.73 -21.93
N PRO A 75 3.31 -3.77 -21.10
CA PRO A 75 2.80 -4.10 -19.78
C PRO A 75 1.48 -4.86 -19.86
N GLY A 76 1.41 -6.04 -19.28
CA GLY A 76 0.16 -6.81 -19.15
C GLY A 76 -0.81 -6.25 -18.09
N PHE A 77 -0.30 -5.45 -17.15
CA PHE A 77 -1.05 -4.81 -16.08
C PHE A 77 -0.48 -3.43 -15.80
N VAL A 78 -1.28 -2.40 -16.00
CA VAL A 78 -0.92 -1.01 -15.68
C VAL A 78 -1.53 -0.63 -14.34
N ALA A 79 -0.69 -0.21 -13.42
CA ALA A 79 -1.06 0.08 -12.05
C ALA A 79 -0.89 1.56 -11.67
N ALA A 80 -1.76 2.02 -10.79
CA ALA A 80 -1.49 3.12 -9.89
C ALA A 80 -0.81 2.60 -8.62
N TRP A 81 0.19 3.32 -8.14
CA TRP A 81 0.88 3.02 -6.88
C TRP A 81 0.30 3.85 -5.76
N LEU A 82 -0.34 3.21 -4.81
CA LEU A 82 -0.90 3.81 -3.61
C LEU A 82 -0.02 3.46 -2.41
N THR A 83 0.28 4.44 -1.59
CA THR A 83 1.01 4.24 -0.33
C THR A 83 0.06 4.48 0.83
N LEU A 84 -0.02 3.52 1.75
CA LEU A 84 -0.75 3.68 3.01
C LEU A 84 0.11 4.49 3.97
N GLU A 85 -0.28 5.75 4.21
CA GLU A 85 0.48 6.67 5.07
C GLU A 85 0.05 6.53 6.53
N VAL A 86 0.37 5.38 7.10
CA VAL A 86 0.29 5.13 8.53
C VAL A 86 1.51 4.30 8.92
N THR A 87 2.15 4.66 10.01
CA THR A 87 3.32 3.91 10.50
C THR A 87 2.82 2.71 11.30
N SER A 88 2.68 1.57 10.60
CA SER A 88 2.34 0.29 11.24
C SER A 88 3.61 -0.47 11.62
N ALA A 89 3.56 -1.20 12.74
CA ALA A 89 4.60 -2.17 13.04
C ALA A 89 4.52 -3.34 12.05
N LEU A 90 5.66 -3.94 11.66
CA LEU A 90 5.68 -5.09 10.74
C LEU A 90 4.91 -6.31 11.29
N ASP A 91 4.75 -6.39 12.60
CA ASP A 91 3.97 -7.42 13.29
C ASP A 91 2.54 -6.94 13.67
N ALA A 92 2.08 -5.81 13.14
CA ALA A 92 0.71 -5.34 13.33
C ALA A 92 -0.27 -6.22 12.54
N ILE A 93 -1.40 -6.52 13.17
CA ILE A 93 -2.37 -7.47 12.61
C ILE A 93 -3.58 -6.71 12.09
N GLY A 94 -4.00 -7.03 10.84
CA GLY A 94 -5.30 -6.72 10.32
C GLY A 94 -5.37 -5.55 9.35
N LEU A 95 -4.38 -4.64 9.26
CA LEU A 95 -4.42 -3.50 8.34
C LEU A 95 -4.52 -3.95 6.88
N THR A 96 -3.60 -4.79 6.43
CA THR A 96 -3.59 -5.32 5.06
C THR A 96 -4.87 -6.09 4.75
N ALA A 97 -5.36 -6.91 5.70
CA ALA A 97 -6.61 -7.65 5.52
C ALA A 97 -7.82 -6.71 5.36
N ALA A 98 -7.93 -5.68 6.20
CA ALA A 98 -9.02 -4.71 6.12
C ALA A 98 -9.01 -3.95 4.79
N VAL A 99 -7.85 -3.48 4.35
CA VAL A 99 -7.68 -2.77 3.08
C VAL A 99 -7.97 -3.69 1.89
N ALA A 100 -7.42 -4.91 1.88
CA ALA A 100 -7.64 -5.87 0.81
C ALA A 100 -9.11 -6.27 0.70
N THR A 101 -9.80 -6.46 1.83
CA THR A 101 -11.24 -6.75 1.84
C THR A 101 -12.05 -5.60 1.26
N ALA A 102 -11.78 -4.35 1.67
CA ALA A 102 -12.49 -3.19 1.15
C ALA A 102 -12.32 -3.03 -0.37
N LEU A 103 -11.13 -3.30 -0.90
CA LEU A 103 -10.88 -3.28 -2.33
C LEU A 103 -11.56 -4.45 -3.05
N ALA A 104 -11.54 -5.65 -2.49
CA ALA A 104 -12.22 -6.81 -3.04
C ALA A 104 -13.73 -6.61 -3.11
N ASP A 105 -14.35 -6.04 -2.06
CA ASP A 105 -15.78 -5.70 -2.02
C ASP A 105 -16.15 -4.65 -3.10
N ALA A 106 -15.22 -3.76 -3.44
CA ALA A 106 -15.35 -2.82 -4.54
C ALA A 106 -15.03 -3.44 -5.92
N GLY A 107 -14.66 -4.72 -5.99
CA GLY A 107 -14.26 -5.40 -7.22
C GLY A 107 -12.94 -4.88 -7.81
N ILE A 108 -12.02 -4.43 -6.96
CA ILE A 108 -10.72 -3.87 -7.36
C ILE A 108 -9.62 -4.84 -6.97
N SER A 109 -8.83 -5.29 -7.95
CA SER A 109 -7.65 -6.12 -7.67
C SER A 109 -6.57 -5.30 -6.96
N CYS A 110 -5.85 -5.95 -6.04
CA CYS A 110 -4.84 -5.29 -5.23
C CYS A 110 -3.60 -6.19 -5.10
N ASN A 111 -2.47 -5.68 -5.57
CA ASN A 111 -1.17 -6.32 -5.34
C ASN A 111 -0.46 -5.53 -4.24
N VAL A 112 -0.09 -6.21 -3.16
CA VAL A 112 0.49 -5.58 -1.97
C VAL A 112 2.01 -5.76 -1.98
N LEU A 113 2.71 -4.67 -1.76
CA LEU A 113 4.15 -4.64 -1.50
C LEU A 113 4.38 -4.08 -0.10
N ALA A 114 4.73 -4.95 0.84
CA ALA A 114 5.05 -4.56 2.20
C ALA A 114 6.44 -3.91 2.25
N GLY A 115 6.49 -2.62 2.54
CA GLY A 115 7.72 -1.91 2.84
C GLY A 115 8.01 -1.89 4.34
N TYR A 116 9.23 -1.52 4.73
CA TYR A 116 9.60 -1.42 6.14
C TYR A 116 8.78 -0.34 6.88
N HIS A 117 8.50 0.78 6.22
CA HIS A 117 7.80 1.91 6.83
C HIS A 117 6.31 1.98 6.44
N HIS A 118 5.98 1.58 5.22
CA HIS A 118 4.63 1.70 4.67
C HIS A 118 4.30 0.49 3.81
N ASP A 119 3.03 0.12 3.80
CA ASP A 119 2.49 -0.79 2.80
C ASP A 119 2.14 -0.02 1.53
N HIS A 120 2.46 -0.63 0.39
CA HIS A 120 2.16 -0.09 -0.93
C HIS A 120 1.20 -1.02 -1.66
N LEU A 121 0.29 -0.44 -2.41
CA LEU A 121 -0.72 -1.16 -3.17
C LEU A 121 -0.59 -0.78 -4.63
N LEU A 122 -0.52 -1.79 -5.51
CA LEU A 122 -0.65 -1.60 -6.94
C LEU A 122 -2.04 -2.06 -7.35
N VAL A 123 -2.88 -1.10 -7.72
CA VAL A 123 -4.25 -1.30 -8.16
C VAL A 123 -4.38 -0.93 -9.64
N PRO A 124 -5.41 -1.42 -10.39
CA PRO A 124 -5.61 -0.99 -11.77
C PRO A 124 -5.64 0.54 -11.85
N GLU A 125 -4.82 1.12 -12.72
CA GLU A 125 -4.66 2.57 -12.84
C GLU A 125 -6.01 3.27 -13.05
N ILE A 126 -6.84 2.73 -13.93
CA ILE A 126 -8.16 3.27 -14.26
C ILE A 126 -9.16 3.24 -13.08
N ARG A 127 -8.87 2.49 -12.01
CA ARG A 127 -9.69 2.36 -10.81
C ARG A 127 -9.07 3.02 -9.59
N SER A 128 -7.98 3.80 -9.74
CA SER A 128 -7.23 4.38 -8.62
C SER A 128 -8.07 5.29 -7.73
N ALA A 129 -8.91 6.13 -8.31
CA ALA A 129 -9.81 7.02 -7.55
C ALA A 129 -10.83 6.24 -6.69
N GLU A 130 -11.40 5.17 -7.24
CA GLU A 130 -12.33 4.30 -6.51
C GLU A 130 -11.61 3.54 -5.38
N ALA A 131 -10.38 3.07 -5.65
CA ALA A 131 -9.55 2.41 -4.64
C ALA A 131 -9.26 3.34 -3.45
N ILE A 132 -8.86 4.59 -3.72
CA ILE A 132 -8.63 5.60 -2.70
C ILE A 132 -9.91 5.85 -1.88
N ALA A 133 -11.06 5.98 -2.55
CA ALA A 133 -12.35 6.18 -1.87
C ALA A 133 -12.73 5.00 -0.98
N ALA A 134 -12.53 3.76 -1.45
CA ALA A 134 -12.81 2.55 -0.67
C ALA A 134 -11.94 2.47 0.60
N ILE A 135 -10.65 2.81 0.49
CA ILE A 135 -9.73 2.83 1.63
C ILE A 135 -10.08 3.97 2.59
N ALA A 136 -10.43 5.15 2.08
CA ALA A 136 -10.85 6.29 2.91
C ALA A 136 -12.11 5.99 3.73
N ALA A 137 -13.02 5.16 3.20
CA ALA A 137 -14.22 4.74 3.92
C ALA A 137 -13.90 3.92 5.19
N LEU A 138 -12.79 3.17 5.22
CA LEU A 138 -12.34 2.44 6.42
C LEU A 138 -12.02 3.40 7.57
N ARG A 139 -11.37 4.52 7.28
CA ARG A 139 -11.08 5.56 8.28
C ARG A 139 -12.37 6.13 8.87
N ALA A 140 -13.35 6.44 8.02
CA ALA A 140 -14.64 6.97 8.47
C ALA A 140 -15.40 6.01 9.39
N GLN A 141 -15.30 4.69 9.15
CA GLN A 141 -15.92 3.65 9.97
C GLN A 141 -15.19 3.44 11.31
N ALA A 142 -13.87 3.66 11.35
CA ALA A 142 -13.06 3.50 12.55
C ALA A 142 -13.13 4.68 13.51
N THR A 143 -13.55 5.86 13.04
CA THR A 143 -13.75 7.04 13.87
C THR A 143 -15.16 6.98 14.48
N PRO A 144 -15.31 6.89 15.83
CA PRO A 144 -16.64 6.93 16.44
C PRO A 144 -17.32 8.25 16.03
N SER A 145 -18.54 8.18 15.52
CA SER A 145 -19.37 9.36 15.37
C SER A 145 -19.52 10.00 16.76
N GLU A 146 -18.98 11.19 16.96
CA GLU A 146 -19.33 11.99 18.13
C GLU A 146 -20.84 12.16 18.11
N GLY A 147 -21.52 11.40 18.98
CA GLY A 147 -22.95 11.49 19.14
C GLY A 147 -23.28 12.92 19.56
N ILE A 148 -23.98 13.61 18.70
CA ILE A 148 -24.67 14.85 19.07
C ILE A 148 -25.67 14.42 20.15
N GLY A 149 -25.29 14.63 21.40
CA GLY A 149 -26.15 14.41 22.55
C GLY A 149 -27.37 15.31 22.38
N PRO A 150 -28.59 14.83 22.73
CA PRO A 150 -29.76 15.68 22.64
C PRO A 150 -29.62 16.84 23.64
N ASN A 151 -29.62 18.04 23.07
CA ASN A 151 -29.70 19.28 23.84
C ASN A 151 -31.03 19.26 24.60
N ARG A 152 -30.97 19.19 25.92
CA ARG A 152 -32.12 19.47 26.81
C ARG A 152 -32.06 20.89 27.33
#